data_b624912d7debc3d6b7dfa9a35a4fc9c8
#
_entry.id   b624912d7debc3d6b7dfa9a35a4fc9c8
#
_cell.length_a   1.000
_cell.length_b   1.000
_cell.length_c   1.000
_cell.angle_alpha   90.00
_cell.angle_beta   90.00
_cell.angle_gamma   90.00
#
_symmetry.space_group_name_H-M   'P 1'
#
loop_
_entity.id
_entity.type
_entity.pdbx_description
1 polymer ?
#
loop_
_entity_poly.entity_id
_entity_poly.type
_entity_poly.pdbx_seq_one_letter_code
_entity_poly.pdbx_strand_id
1 'polypeptide(L)'
;MLTTTFVILGIAVLLGSLLAVLYLRTEGAAAPWPLAALHGLVAIGGLFCLALALRGPLRGVEQGTASFGIIAVTLIGSAALIGVGSLVTHLLKRRLPGILIGVHATLAVGGFAILAAYVLVG
;
A
#
# COMPACT_ATOMS: atom_id res chain seq x y z
N MET A 1 -13.64 -10.97 6.24
CA MET A 1 -13.38 -9.71 5.51
C MET A 1 -11.97 -9.16 5.77
N LEU A 2 -11.54 -8.99 7.02
CA LEU A 2 -10.20 -8.44 7.33
C LEU A 2 -9.04 -9.30 6.80
N THR A 3 -9.12 -10.63 6.94
CA THR A 3 -8.11 -11.55 6.39
C THR A 3 -8.02 -11.47 4.86
N THR A 4 -9.15 -11.39 4.18
CA THR A 4 -9.19 -11.22 2.72
C THR A 4 -8.53 -9.89 2.32
N THR A 5 -8.83 -8.82 3.04
CA THR A 5 -8.21 -7.50 2.85
C THR A 5 -6.70 -7.57 3.05
N PHE A 6 -6.23 -8.27 4.07
CA PHE A 6 -4.82 -8.48 4.33
C PHE A 6 -4.12 -9.20 3.16
N VAL A 7 -4.75 -10.25 2.62
CA VAL A 7 -4.20 -10.97 1.46
C VAL A 7 -4.13 -10.06 0.22
N ILE A 8 -5.20 -9.31 -0.07
CA ILE A 8 -5.23 -8.38 -1.22
C ILE A 8 -4.13 -7.33 -1.10
N LEU A 9 -3.99 -6.70 0.07
CA LEU A 9 -2.93 -5.71 0.31
C LEU A 9 -1.53 -6.34 0.29
N GLY A 10 -1.38 -7.59 0.72
CA GLY A 10 -0.14 -8.35 0.59
C GLY A 10 0.27 -8.54 -0.87
N ILE A 11 -0.68 -8.88 -1.74
CA ILE A 11 -0.45 -8.95 -3.19
C ILE A 11 -0.02 -7.57 -3.73
N ALA A 12 -0.68 -6.49 -3.29
CA ALA A 12 -0.28 -5.13 -3.70
C ALA A 12 1.17 -4.82 -3.27
N VAL A 13 1.57 -5.17 -2.05
CA VAL A 13 2.96 -4.99 -1.57
C VAL A 13 3.95 -5.77 -2.43
N LEU A 14 3.65 -7.02 -2.79
CA LEU A 14 4.51 -7.83 -3.66
C LEU A 14 4.65 -7.22 -5.06
N LEU A 15 3.55 -6.77 -5.67
CA LEU A 15 3.57 -6.09 -6.96
C LEU A 15 4.36 -4.77 -6.89
N GLY A 16 4.17 -3.99 -5.81
CA GLY A 16 4.91 -2.76 -5.58
C GLY A 16 6.41 -2.99 -5.37
N SER A 17 6.78 -4.06 -4.67
CA SER A 17 8.18 -4.47 -4.49
C SER A 17 8.84 -4.85 -5.81
N LEU A 18 8.10 -5.57 -6.67
CA LEU A 18 8.58 -5.89 -8.02
C LEU A 18 8.79 -4.62 -8.85
N LEU A 19 7.85 -3.67 -8.80
CA LEU A 19 8.00 -2.37 -9.48
C LEU A 19 9.21 -1.60 -8.97
N ALA A 20 9.46 -1.58 -7.66
CA ALA A 20 10.62 -0.93 -7.06
C ALA A 20 11.94 -1.57 -7.53
N VAL A 21 12.01 -2.90 -7.60
CA VAL A 21 13.19 -3.62 -8.12
C VAL A 21 13.42 -3.28 -9.60
N LEU A 22 12.37 -3.27 -10.41
CA LEU A 22 12.46 -2.90 -11.82
C LEU A 22 12.94 -1.45 -11.99
N TYR A 23 12.42 -0.52 -11.18
CA TYR A 23 12.86 0.87 -11.18
C TYR A 23 14.35 1.00 -10.88
N LEU A 24 14.85 0.29 -9.86
CA LEU A 24 16.27 0.30 -9.51
C LEU A 24 17.16 -0.32 -10.60
N ARG A 25 16.71 -1.41 -11.22
CA ARG A 25 17.45 -2.10 -12.27
C ARG A 25 17.52 -1.35 -13.60
N THR A 26 16.53 -0.51 -13.85
CA THR A 26 16.42 0.27 -15.10
C THR A 26 16.87 1.73 -14.93
N GLU A 27 17.55 2.04 -13.83
CA GLU A 27 18.01 3.40 -13.50
C GLU A 27 16.93 4.48 -13.60
N GLY A 28 15.72 4.12 -13.19
CA GLY A 28 14.56 5.01 -13.17
C GLY A 28 13.82 5.12 -14.50
N ALA A 29 14.07 4.19 -15.44
CA ALA A 29 13.23 4.07 -16.63
C ALA A 29 11.79 3.71 -16.26
N ALA A 30 10.84 4.07 -17.12
CA ALA A 30 9.42 3.84 -16.87
C ALA A 30 9.14 2.35 -16.63
N ALA A 31 8.49 2.05 -15.49
CA ALA A 31 8.01 0.71 -15.21
C ALA A 31 6.96 0.27 -16.25
N PRO A 32 6.81 -1.05 -16.50
CA PRO A 32 5.76 -1.55 -17.36
C PRO A 32 4.39 -1.07 -16.86
N TRP A 33 3.71 -0.25 -17.67
CA TRP A 33 2.44 0.34 -17.28
C TRP A 33 1.36 -0.68 -16.87
N PRO A 34 1.26 -1.89 -17.49
CA PRO A 34 0.26 -2.87 -17.06
C PRO A 34 0.50 -3.35 -15.62
N LEU A 35 1.77 -3.52 -15.23
CA LEU A 35 2.14 -3.91 -13.87
C LEU A 35 1.85 -2.79 -12.87
N ALA A 36 2.15 -1.55 -13.24
CA ALA A 36 1.83 -0.38 -12.41
C ALA A 36 0.32 -0.19 -12.24
N ALA A 37 -0.46 -0.38 -13.31
CA ALA A 37 -1.91 -0.33 -13.27
C ALA A 37 -2.50 -1.44 -12.38
N LEU A 38 -2.02 -2.67 -12.53
CA LEU A 38 -2.44 -3.81 -11.71
C LEU A 38 -2.15 -3.55 -10.22
N HIS A 39 -0.92 -3.11 -9.91
CA HIS A 39 -0.55 -2.72 -8.54
C HIS A 39 -1.51 -1.67 -7.97
N GLY A 40 -1.76 -0.60 -8.71
CA GLY A 40 -2.64 0.49 -8.28
C GLY A 40 -4.08 0.03 -8.05
N LEU A 41 -4.65 -0.78 -8.96
CA LEU A 41 -6.00 -1.31 -8.84
C LEU A 41 -6.15 -2.23 -7.62
N VAL A 42 -5.20 -3.14 -7.42
CA VAL A 42 -5.20 -4.06 -6.27
C VAL A 42 -5.02 -3.29 -4.96
N ALA A 43 -4.14 -2.28 -4.94
CA ALA A 43 -3.90 -1.45 -3.76
C ALA A 43 -5.13 -0.62 -3.37
N ILE A 44 -5.78 0.04 -4.35
CA ILE A 44 -6.99 0.85 -4.11
C ILE A 44 -8.15 -0.05 -3.68
N GLY A 45 -8.35 -1.19 -4.35
CA GLY A 45 -9.36 -2.17 -3.98
C GLY A 45 -9.15 -2.71 -2.56
N GLY A 46 -7.91 -3.05 -2.22
CA GLY A 46 -7.53 -3.50 -0.88
C GLY A 46 -7.74 -2.42 0.19
N LEU A 47 -7.38 -1.17 -0.11
CA LEU A 47 -7.60 -0.03 0.80
C LEU A 47 -9.09 0.22 1.04
N PHE A 48 -9.90 0.15 0.00
CA PHE A 48 -11.36 0.27 0.12
C PHE A 48 -11.94 -0.85 1.00
N CYS A 49 -11.52 -2.09 0.76
CA CYS A 49 -11.92 -3.24 1.59
C CYS A 49 -11.47 -3.07 3.05
N LEU A 50 -10.28 -2.50 3.29
CA LEU A 50 -9.78 -2.21 4.64
C LEU A 50 -10.67 -1.18 5.33
N ALA A 51 -11.01 -0.09 4.65
CA ALA A 51 -11.88 0.94 5.20
C ALA A 51 -13.27 0.39 5.58
N LEU A 52 -13.81 -0.53 4.77
CA LEU A 52 -15.06 -1.22 5.09
C LEU A 52 -14.91 -2.19 6.27
N ALA A 53 -13.80 -2.93 6.33
CA ALA A 53 -13.54 -3.90 7.40
C ALA A 53 -13.37 -3.21 8.77
N LEU A 54 -12.85 -2.00 8.79
CA LEU A 54 -12.67 -1.20 10.02
C LEU A 54 -13.97 -0.57 10.55
N ARG A 55 -15.08 -0.66 9.83
CA ARG A 55 -16.41 -0.28 10.33
C ARG A 55 -17.00 -1.31 11.29
N GLY A 56 -16.40 -2.48 11.37
CA GLY A 56 -16.80 -3.53 12.30
C GLY A 56 -16.36 -3.24 13.74
N PRO A 57 -16.63 -4.18 14.68
CA PRO A 57 -16.24 -4.02 16.07
C PRO A 57 -14.73 -3.91 16.21
N LEU A 58 -14.31 -3.11 17.22
CA LEU A 58 -12.90 -2.95 17.56
C LEU A 58 -12.27 -4.29 17.94
N ARG A 59 -11.09 -4.55 17.42
CA ARG A 59 -10.28 -5.74 17.70
C ARG A 59 -9.03 -5.36 18.49
N GLY A 60 -8.49 -6.32 19.24
CA GLY A 60 -7.19 -6.15 19.88
C GLY A 60 -7.20 -5.16 21.06
N VAL A 61 -8.35 -4.89 21.68
CA VAL A 61 -8.45 -3.99 22.84
C VAL A 61 -7.61 -4.52 24.01
N GLU A 62 -7.72 -5.79 24.32
CA GLU A 62 -6.99 -6.45 25.40
C GLU A 62 -5.48 -6.55 25.12
N GLN A 63 -5.10 -6.63 23.84
CA GLN A 63 -3.70 -6.69 23.40
C GLN A 63 -3.09 -5.31 23.14
N GLY A 64 -3.83 -4.23 23.35
CA GLY A 64 -3.37 -2.86 23.10
C GLY A 64 -3.23 -2.52 21.59
N THR A 65 -3.77 -3.32 20.69
CA THR A 65 -3.65 -3.12 19.23
C THR A 65 -4.89 -2.48 18.60
N ALA A 66 -5.84 -1.99 19.39
CA ALA A 66 -7.10 -1.45 18.88
C ALA A 66 -6.91 -0.28 17.89
N SER A 67 -5.88 0.55 18.06
CA SER A 67 -5.57 1.67 17.16
C SER A 67 -4.83 1.26 15.89
N PHE A 68 -4.31 0.05 15.80
CA PHE A 68 -3.47 -0.39 14.67
C PHE A 68 -4.22 -0.40 13.34
N GLY A 69 -5.52 -0.69 13.35
CA GLY A 69 -6.35 -0.62 12.15
C GLY A 69 -6.39 0.80 11.56
N ILE A 70 -6.60 1.80 12.39
CA ILE A 70 -6.61 3.22 11.96
C ILE A 70 -5.22 3.66 11.51
N ILE A 71 -4.19 3.29 12.23
CA ILE A 71 -2.81 3.61 11.84
C ILE A 71 -2.48 2.97 10.48
N ALA A 72 -2.81 1.71 10.29
CA ALA A 72 -2.59 1.00 9.03
C ALA A 72 -3.30 1.68 7.85
N VAL A 73 -4.61 1.99 7.98
CA VAL A 73 -5.36 2.63 6.89
C VAL A 73 -4.83 4.03 6.59
N THR A 74 -4.36 4.76 7.59
CA THR A 74 -3.77 6.10 7.40
C THR A 74 -2.45 6.01 6.64
N LEU A 75 -1.56 5.10 7.01
CA LEU A 75 -0.26 4.91 6.34
C LEU A 75 -0.44 4.40 4.90
N ILE A 76 -1.28 3.39 4.70
CA ILE A 76 -1.55 2.83 3.37
C ILE A 76 -2.28 3.86 2.50
N GLY A 77 -3.22 4.63 3.07
CA GLY A 77 -3.91 5.72 2.39
C GLY A 77 -2.96 6.83 1.96
N SER A 78 -2.03 7.22 2.83
CA SER A 78 -0.97 8.19 2.48
C SER A 78 -0.07 7.66 1.37
N ALA A 79 0.31 6.38 1.41
CA ALA A 79 1.03 5.73 0.32
C ALA A 79 0.23 5.76 -0.99
N ALA A 80 -1.07 5.48 -0.94
CA ALA A 80 -1.94 5.51 -2.13
C ALA A 80 -2.00 6.92 -2.76
N LEU A 81 -2.06 7.98 -1.96
CA LEU A 81 -2.01 9.36 -2.46
C LEU A 81 -0.69 9.66 -3.18
N ILE A 82 0.44 9.22 -2.64
CA ILE A 82 1.74 9.36 -3.30
C ILE A 82 1.78 8.52 -4.57
N GLY A 83 1.18 7.32 -4.57
CA GLY A 83 1.04 6.47 -5.74
C GLY A 83 0.26 7.15 -6.88
N VAL A 84 -0.84 7.82 -6.56
CA VAL A 84 -1.60 8.64 -7.52
C VAL A 84 -0.74 9.79 -8.06
N GLY A 85 0.01 10.50 -7.21
CA GLY A 85 0.96 11.53 -7.62
C GLY A 85 2.04 10.98 -8.57
N SER A 86 2.51 9.77 -8.31
CA SER A 86 3.46 9.07 -9.18
C SER A 86 2.85 8.74 -10.54
N LEU A 87 1.59 8.29 -10.57
CA LEU A 87 0.86 8.07 -11.81
C LEU A 87 0.69 9.36 -12.62
N VAL A 88 0.31 10.47 -11.98
CA VAL A 88 0.19 11.78 -12.63
C VAL A 88 1.54 12.21 -13.23
N THR A 89 2.63 12.04 -12.48
CA THR A 89 3.99 12.34 -12.95
C THR A 89 4.34 11.53 -14.21
N HIS A 90 3.96 10.23 -14.21
CA HIS A 90 4.15 9.35 -15.35
C HIS A 90 3.33 9.81 -16.57
N LEU A 91 2.04 10.15 -16.38
CA LEU A 91 1.17 10.64 -17.45
C LEU A 91 1.66 11.96 -18.05
N LEU A 92 2.30 12.80 -17.24
CA LEU A 92 2.94 14.05 -17.68
C LEU A 92 4.30 13.81 -18.33
N LYS A 93 4.71 12.54 -18.55
CA LYS A 93 5.99 12.14 -19.14
C LYS A 93 7.21 12.74 -18.40
N ARG A 94 7.09 12.93 -17.09
CA ARG A 94 8.17 13.38 -16.21
C ARG A 94 8.86 12.21 -15.54
N ARG A 95 10.14 12.35 -15.22
CA ARG A 95 10.85 11.35 -14.41
C ARG A 95 10.29 11.30 -13.00
N LEU A 96 10.07 10.08 -12.50
CA LEU A 96 9.68 9.84 -11.11
C LEU A 96 10.88 10.08 -10.20
N PRO A 97 10.76 11.02 -9.23
CA PRO A 97 11.81 11.19 -8.22
C PRO A 97 11.93 9.93 -7.35
N GLY A 98 13.15 9.44 -7.14
CA GLY A 98 13.39 8.26 -6.31
C GLY A 98 12.91 8.43 -4.87
N ILE A 99 12.91 9.66 -4.35
CA ILE A 99 12.40 9.96 -3.01
C ILE A 99 10.89 9.68 -2.89
N LEU A 100 10.10 9.96 -3.92
CA LEU A 100 8.65 9.65 -3.91
C LEU A 100 8.43 8.13 -3.83
N ILE A 101 9.21 7.35 -4.57
CA ILE A 101 9.14 5.89 -4.53
C ILE A 101 9.56 5.37 -3.17
N GLY A 102 10.63 5.92 -2.59
CA GLY A 102 11.11 5.54 -1.25
C GLY A 102 10.10 5.84 -0.15
N VAL A 103 9.51 7.04 -0.15
CA VAL A 103 8.48 7.42 0.83
C VAL A 103 7.21 6.58 0.64
N HIS A 104 6.75 6.39 -0.60
CA HIS A 104 5.62 5.53 -0.92
C HIS A 104 5.83 4.10 -0.41
N ALA A 105 6.97 3.48 -0.71
CA ALA A 105 7.29 2.12 -0.29
C ALA A 105 7.36 2.00 1.24
N THR A 106 7.99 2.96 1.91
CA THR A 106 8.12 2.97 3.39
C THR A 106 6.74 3.05 4.06
N LEU A 107 5.87 3.93 3.60
CA LEU A 107 4.51 4.06 4.13
C LEU A 107 3.67 2.82 3.85
N ALA A 108 3.77 2.25 2.64
CA ALA A 108 3.03 1.06 2.25
C ALA A 108 3.45 -0.18 3.06
N VAL A 109 4.76 -0.44 3.16
CA VAL A 109 5.30 -1.59 3.90
C VAL A 109 5.08 -1.41 5.41
N GLY A 110 5.32 -0.21 5.95
CA GLY A 110 5.06 0.11 7.36
C GLY A 110 3.59 -0.06 7.71
N GLY A 111 2.69 0.48 6.90
CA GLY A 111 1.24 0.32 7.08
C GLY A 111 0.80 -1.15 6.98
N PHE A 112 1.37 -1.91 6.04
CA PHE A 112 1.08 -3.33 5.92
C PHE A 112 1.59 -4.15 7.12
N ALA A 113 2.77 -3.84 7.65
CA ALA A 113 3.30 -4.49 8.85
C ALA A 113 2.41 -4.25 10.07
N ILE A 114 1.90 -3.02 10.25
CA ILE A 114 0.96 -2.68 11.32
C ILE A 114 -0.38 -3.40 11.10
N LEU A 115 -0.84 -3.49 9.85
CA LEU A 115 -2.03 -4.28 9.51
C LEU A 115 -1.84 -5.76 9.84
N ALA A 116 -0.66 -6.32 9.57
CA ALA A 116 -0.34 -7.69 9.92
C ALA A 116 -0.45 -7.92 11.44
N ALA A 117 0.10 -7.02 12.25
CA ALA A 117 -0.04 -7.09 13.70
C ALA A 117 -1.53 -7.01 14.12
N TYR A 118 -2.31 -6.11 13.51
CA TYR A 118 -3.74 -5.98 13.80
C TYR A 118 -4.55 -7.24 13.46
N VAL A 119 -4.21 -7.90 12.35
CA VAL A 119 -4.92 -9.12 11.88
C VAL A 119 -4.52 -10.34 12.70
N LEU A 120 -3.23 -10.49 13.02
CA LEU A 120 -2.68 -11.70 13.63
C LEU A 120 -2.81 -11.70 15.17
N VAL A 121 -2.77 -10.55 15.80
CA VAL A 121 -2.84 -10.42 17.27
C VAL A 121 -4.27 -10.13 17.75
N GLY A 122 -5.02 -9.40 16.98
CA GLY A 122 -6.44 -9.14 17.25
C GLY A 122 -7.32 -10.30 16.83
#